data_439d6712ad2a274905334ed0b0c2f728
#
_entry.id   439d6712ad2a274905334ed0b0c2f728
#
_cell.length_a   1.000
_cell.length_b   1.000
_cell.length_c   1.000
_cell.angle_alpha   90.00
_cell.angle_beta   90.00
_cell.angle_gamma   90.00
#
_symmetry.space_group_name_H-M   'P 1'
#
loop_
_entity.id
_entity.type
_entity.pdbx_description
1 polymer ?
#
loop_
_entity_poly.entity_id
_entity_poly.type
_entity_poly.pdbx_seq_one_letter_code
_entity_poly.pdbx_strand_id
1 'polypeptide(L)'
;IRVFVIQKEVLIKQLVFAMKLNLPVILHCRQAHDDLIKILEDFRKQYRANLPTDRPWGVVHCFSATESIAWQYFNLGLVISFTGLITFSQQWDSLIRKMPEDKLLIETDSPFMTPEPYRGRRNEPVLVKYVANRIAQIRNWDIEKVATVTTNNAKRLFKIV
;
A
#
# COMPACT_ATOMS: atom_id res chain seq x y z
N ILE A 1 -17.76 7.44 -19.63
CA ILE A 1 -16.67 8.36 -20.03
C ILE A 1 -16.64 9.57 -19.07
N ARG A 2 -17.77 10.28 -18.84
CA ARG A 2 -17.83 11.51 -18.00
C ARG A 2 -17.41 11.27 -16.55
N VAL A 3 -17.80 10.17 -15.94
CA VAL A 3 -17.45 9.80 -14.55
C VAL A 3 -15.94 9.62 -14.40
N PHE A 4 -15.31 8.97 -15.37
CA PHE A 4 -13.87 8.69 -15.37
C PHE A 4 -13.01 9.96 -15.42
N VAL A 5 -13.45 10.95 -16.23
CA VAL A 5 -12.78 12.25 -16.34
C VAL A 5 -12.85 13.00 -15.00
N ILE A 6 -14.03 13.01 -14.37
CA ILE A 6 -14.23 13.66 -13.07
C ILE A 6 -13.38 13.00 -11.98
N GLN A 7 -13.33 11.66 -11.92
CA GLN A 7 -12.50 10.95 -10.95
C GLN A 7 -11.01 11.31 -11.09
N LYS A 8 -10.49 11.36 -12.31
CA LYS A 8 -9.11 11.77 -12.59
C LYS A 8 -8.83 13.19 -12.10
N GLU A 9 -9.70 14.13 -12.44
CA GLU A 9 -9.56 15.54 -12.03
C GLU A 9 -9.57 15.69 -10.51
N VAL A 10 -10.51 15.01 -9.84
CA VAL A 10 -10.61 15.03 -8.37
C VAL A 10 -9.38 14.42 -7.73
N LEU A 11 -8.89 13.27 -8.23
CA LEU A 11 -7.67 12.64 -7.75
C LEU A 11 -6.49 13.62 -7.84
N ILE A 12 -6.28 14.26 -8.99
CA ILE A 12 -5.17 15.20 -9.16
C ILE A 12 -5.27 16.36 -8.17
N LYS A 13 -6.47 16.92 -7.96
CA LYS A 13 -6.70 17.99 -6.97
C LYS A 13 -6.36 17.53 -5.55
N GLN A 14 -6.73 16.30 -5.17
CA GLN A 14 -6.40 15.72 -3.87
C GLN A 14 -4.88 15.46 -3.71
N LEU A 15 -4.20 14.99 -4.75
CA LEU A 15 -2.75 14.82 -4.74
C LEU A 15 -2.03 16.18 -4.54
N VAL A 16 -2.46 17.22 -5.26
CA VAL A 16 -1.92 18.58 -5.10
C VAL A 16 -2.17 19.10 -3.68
N PHE A 17 -3.35 18.85 -3.14
CA PHE A 17 -3.71 19.30 -1.79
C PHE A 17 -2.87 18.60 -0.73
N ALA A 18 -2.74 17.27 -0.80
CA ALA A 18 -1.89 16.49 0.10
C ALA A 18 -0.42 16.95 0.04
N MET A 19 0.10 17.17 -1.18
CA MET A 19 1.46 17.68 -1.39
C MET A 19 1.67 19.04 -0.72
N LYS A 20 0.74 20.00 -0.91
CA LYS A 20 0.82 21.32 -0.27
C LYS A 20 0.82 21.27 1.25
N LEU A 21 0.13 20.29 1.82
CA LEU A 21 0.08 20.06 3.26
C LEU A 21 1.22 19.15 3.76
N ASN A 22 2.09 18.68 2.86
CA ASN A 22 3.15 17.72 3.16
C ASN A 22 2.62 16.45 3.86
N LEU A 23 1.43 15.98 3.45
CA LEU A 23 0.79 14.75 3.93
C LEU A 23 1.02 13.60 2.95
N PRO A 24 1.20 12.37 3.44
CA PRO A 24 1.18 11.19 2.59
C PRO A 24 -0.24 10.92 2.08
N VAL A 25 -0.33 10.20 0.95
CA VAL A 25 -1.62 9.80 0.38
C VAL A 25 -1.86 8.30 0.60
N ILE A 26 -3.12 7.94 0.85
CA ILE A 26 -3.60 6.55 0.82
C ILE A 26 -4.41 6.40 -0.46
N LEU A 27 -3.93 5.55 -1.37
CA LEU A 27 -4.52 5.34 -2.67
C LEU A 27 -5.30 4.04 -2.70
N HIS A 28 -6.59 4.12 -3.05
CA HIS A 28 -7.39 2.94 -3.39
C HIS A 28 -7.37 2.71 -4.89
N CYS A 29 -7.08 1.49 -5.32
CA CYS A 29 -7.13 1.12 -6.73
C CYS A 29 -7.65 -0.29 -6.93
N ARG A 30 -8.75 -0.42 -7.67
CA ARG A 30 -9.32 -1.70 -8.07
C ARG A 30 -9.51 -1.74 -9.58
N GLN A 31 -8.79 -2.63 -10.26
CA GLN A 31 -8.88 -2.86 -11.71
C GLN A 31 -8.59 -1.61 -12.60
N ALA A 32 -7.84 -0.63 -12.08
CA ALA A 32 -7.50 0.61 -12.77
C ALA A 32 -6.03 1.01 -12.57
N HIS A 33 -5.14 0.02 -12.38
CA HIS A 33 -3.74 0.28 -12.00
C HIS A 33 -2.96 1.01 -13.09
N ASP A 34 -3.17 0.67 -14.37
CA ASP A 34 -2.47 1.31 -15.48
C ASP A 34 -2.83 2.80 -15.59
N ASP A 35 -4.12 3.13 -15.45
CA ASP A 35 -4.59 4.52 -15.45
C ASP A 35 -4.05 5.29 -14.24
N LEU A 36 -4.08 4.68 -13.05
CA LEU A 36 -3.55 5.29 -11.84
C LEU A 36 -2.04 5.54 -11.96
N ILE A 37 -1.27 4.57 -12.42
CA ILE A 37 0.18 4.70 -12.61
C ILE A 37 0.48 5.85 -13.56
N LYS A 38 -0.19 5.94 -14.70
CA LYS A 38 0.00 7.03 -15.65
C LYS A 38 -0.29 8.40 -15.02
N ILE A 39 -1.35 8.52 -14.23
CA ILE A 39 -1.66 9.77 -13.51
C ILE A 39 -0.54 10.12 -12.53
N LEU A 40 -0.04 9.13 -11.78
CA LEU A 40 1.00 9.33 -10.78
C LEU A 40 2.37 9.64 -11.41
N GLU A 41 2.68 9.06 -12.57
CA GLU A 41 3.88 9.39 -13.36
C GLU A 41 3.85 10.85 -13.82
N ASP A 42 2.74 11.28 -14.42
CA ASP A 42 2.53 12.67 -14.85
C ASP A 42 2.61 13.63 -13.65
N PHE A 43 1.97 13.29 -12.55
CA PHE A 43 2.00 14.06 -11.31
C PHE A 43 3.43 14.17 -10.77
N ARG A 44 4.15 13.04 -10.65
CA ARG A 44 5.53 13.03 -10.16
C ARG A 44 6.47 13.81 -11.06
N LYS A 45 6.29 13.72 -12.38
CA LYS A 45 7.08 14.50 -13.35
C LYS A 45 6.88 16.00 -13.14
N GLN A 46 5.64 16.44 -12.94
CA GLN A 46 5.29 17.84 -12.77
C GLN A 46 5.74 18.41 -11.41
N TYR A 47 5.63 17.62 -10.34
CA TYR A 47 5.83 18.09 -8.95
C TYR A 47 7.03 17.45 -8.24
N ARG A 48 8.00 16.92 -8.98
CA ARG A 48 9.14 16.17 -8.44
C ARG A 48 9.87 16.92 -7.32
N ALA A 49 10.07 18.22 -7.46
CA ALA A 49 10.77 19.06 -6.49
C ALA A 49 9.98 19.27 -5.17
N ASN A 50 8.69 19.01 -5.19
CA ASN A 50 7.78 19.21 -4.05
C ASN A 50 7.46 17.92 -3.31
N LEU A 51 7.82 16.76 -3.87
CA LEU A 51 7.60 15.47 -3.23
C LEU A 51 8.79 15.14 -2.31
N PRO A 52 8.53 14.45 -1.17
CA PRO A 52 9.60 14.05 -0.26
C PRO A 52 10.59 13.10 -0.93
N THR A 53 11.88 13.24 -0.61
CA THR A 53 12.96 12.38 -1.08
C THR A 53 13.48 11.43 -0.01
N ASP A 54 13.19 11.72 1.25
CA ASP A 54 13.63 11.01 2.46
C ASP A 54 12.64 9.90 2.91
N ARG A 55 11.43 9.93 2.39
CA ARG A 55 10.37 9.01 2.73
C ARG A 55 9.44 8.73 1.55
N PRO A 56 8.64 7.63 1.60
CA PRO A 56 7.53 7.46 0.66
C PRO A 56 6.53 8.62 0.76
N TRP A 57 5.92 8.99 -0.36
CA TRP A 57 4.89 10.03 -0.37
C TRP A 57 3.46 9.48 -0.34
N GLY A 58 3.30 8.15 -0.36
CA GLY A 58 1.99 7.52 -0.24
C GLY A 58 2.07 6.00 -0.22
N VAL A 59 0.91 5.39 -0.02
CA VAL A 59 0.68 3.95 -0.02
C VAL A 59 -0.47 3.57 -0.94
N VAL A 60 -0.31 2.50 -1.71
CA VAL A 60 -1.43 1.81 -2.36
C VAL A 60 -1.95 0.77 -1.38
N HIS A 61 -3.12 1.06 -0.79
CA HIS A 61 -3.70 0.20 0.23
C HIS A 61 -4.42 -1.00 -0.38
N CYS A 62 -4.57 -2.06 0.41
CA CYS A 62 -5.23 -3.31 0.01
C CYS A 62 -4.72 -3.82 -1.36
N PHE A 63 -3.40 -3.86 -1.52
CA PHE A 63 -2.77 -4.18 -2.79
C PHE A 63 -3.18 -5.57 -3.28
N SER A 64 -3.75 -5.62 -4.49
CA SER A 64 -4.29 -6.84 -5.08
C SER A 64 -3.90 -7.04 -6.55
N ALA A 65 -2.91 -6.28 -7.05
CA ALA A 65 -2.43 -6.38 -8.42
C ALA A 65 -1.24 -7.34 -8.57
N THR A 66 -0.62 -7.34 -9.75
CA THR A 66 0.53 -8.19 -10.08
C THR A 66 1.85 -7.66 -9.49
N GLU A 67 2.86 -8.53 -9.44
CA GLU A 67 4.22 -8.17 -9.03
C GLU A 67 4.77 -7.00 -9.87
N SER A 68 4.58 -7.03 -11.20
CA SER A 68 5.03 -5.97 -12.10
C SER A 68 4.43 -4.59 -11.76
N ILE A 69 3.16 -4.55 -11.39
CA ILE A 69 2.47 -3.32 -10.94
C ILE A 69 3.05 -2.81 -9.61
N ALA A 70 3.38 -3.71 -8.69
CA ALA A 70 4.02 -3.31 -7.43
C ALA A 70 5.36 -2.59 -7.66
N TRP A 71 6.20 -3.13 -8.54
CA TRP A 71 7.48 -2.50 -8.88
C TRP A 71 7.32 -1.12 -9.52
N GLN A 72 6.27 -0.90 -10.31
CA GLN A 72 5.97 0.43 -10.86
C GLN A 72 5.63 1.42 -9.73
N TYR A 73 4.82 1.03 -8.75
CA TYR A 73 4.56 1.87 -7.57
C TYR A 73 5.80 2.15 -6.74
N PHE A 74 6.70 1.16 -6.55
CA PHE A 74 7.96 1.38 -5.84
C PHE A 74 8.84 2.40 -6.57
N ASN A 75 8.94 2.33 -7.90
CA ASN A 75 9.67 3.29 -8.73
C ASN A 75 9.08 4.71 -8.66
N LEU A 76 7.78 4.82 -8.39
CA LEU A 76 7.11 6.10 -8.17
C LEU A 76 7.33 6.67 -6.75
N GLY A 77 7.99 5.94 -5.86
CA GLY A 77 8.24 6.36 -4.48
C GLY A 77 7.10 6.04 -3.52
N LEU A 78 6.22 5.11 -3.89
CA LEU A 78 5.13 4.61 -3.06
C LEU A 78 5.53 3.33 -2.33
N VAL A 79 4.74 2.96 -1.33
CA VAL A 79 4.74 1.65 -0.68
C VAL A 79 3.40 0.95 -0.95
N ILE A 80 3.30 -0.33 -0.63
CA ILE A 80 2.05 -1.08 -0.71
C ILE A 80 1.72 -1.70 0.63
N SER A 81 0.43 -1.93 0.90
CA SER A 81 -0.01 -2.64 2.09
C SER A 81 -0.80 -3.89 1.75
N PHE A 82 -0.61 -4.93 2.57
CA PHE A 82 -1.31 -6.19 2.45
C PHE A 82 -2.36 -6.36 3.54
N THR A 83 -3.50 -6.93 3.15
CA THR A 83 -4.64 -7.27 4.01
C THR A 83 -4.71 -8.77 4.28
N GLY A 84 -5.80 -9.21 4.92
CA GLY A 84 -6.12 -10.63 5.11
C GLY A 84 -6.15 -11.48 3.84
N LEU A 85 -6.20 -10.87 2.64
CA LEU A 85 -6.15 -11.55 1.35
C LEU A 85 -4.99 -12.55 1.24
N ILE A 86 -3.81 -12.17 1.73
CA ILE A 86 -2.61 -12.99 1.62
C ILE A 86 -2.67 -14.28 2.47
N THR A 87 -3.58 -14.37 3.41
CA THR A 87 -3.73 -15.56 4.26
C THR A 87 -4.43 -16.73 3.57
N PHE A 88 -5.20 -16.46 2.51
CA PHE A 88 -5.95 -17.46 1.75
C PHE A 88 -5.65 -17.46 0.24
N SER A 89 -4.68 -16.65 -0.21
CA SER A 89 -4.19 -16.65 -1.59
C SER A 89 -2.66 -16.58 -1.59
N GLN A 90 -2.03 -17.41 -2.41
CA GLN A 90 -0.57 -17.44 -2.58
C GLN A 90 -0.10 -16.52 -3.72
N GLN A 91 -1.02 -15.79 -4.36
CA GLN A 91 -0.74 -14.97 -5.53
C GLN A 91 0.41 -13.98 -5.31
N TRP A 92 0.57 -13.48 -4.07
CA TRP A 92 1.57 -12.46 -3.73
C TRP A 92 2.80 -13.00 -3.01
N ASP A 93 2.92 -14.32 -2.81
CA ASP A 93 4.05 -14.92 -2.08
C ASP A 93 5.39 -14.57 -2.73
N SER A 94 5.46 -14.59 -4.07
CA SER A 94 6.67 -14.21 -4.83
C SER A 94 7.02 -12.74 -4.59
N LEU A 95 6.04 -11.85 -4.74
CA LEU A 95 6.22 -10.42 -4.49
C LEU A 95 6.67 -10.16 -3.05
N ILE A 96 5.95 -10.70 -2.05
CA ILE A 96 6.27 -10.52 -0.64
C ILE A 96 7.69 -11.01 -0.33
N ARG A 97 8.14 -12.10 -0.96
CA ARG A 97 9.50 -12.64 -0.76
C ARG A 97 10.59 -11.73 -1.31
N LYS A 98 10.35 -11.06 -2.43
CA LYS A 98 11.36 -10.29 -3.19
C LYS A 98 11.35 -8.79 -2.92
N MET A 99 10.21 -8.23 -2.52
CA MET A 99 10.07 -6.78 -2.36
C MET A 99 11.00 -6.21 -1.29
N PRO A 100 11.46 -4.96 -1.43
CA PRO A 100 12.26 -4.29 -0.40
C PRO A 100 11.50 -4.18 0.93
N GLU A 101 12.21 -4.37 2.04
CA GLU A 101 11.62 -4.31 3.39
C GLU A 101 10.96 -2.96 3.67
N ASP A 102 11.56 -1.87 3.17
CA ASP A 102 11.08 -0.50 3.33
C ASP A 102 9.84 -0.14 2.50
N LYS A 103 9.33 -1.08 1.69
CA LYS A 103 8.13 -0.93 0.87
C LYS A 103 6.92 -1.68 1.41
N LEU A 104 7.07 -2.42 2.52
CA LEU A 104 6.07 -3.30 3.09
C LEU A 104 5.27 -2.63 4.19
N LEU A 105 3.94 -2.60 4.04
CA LEU A 105 2.99 -2.30 5.10
C LEU A 105 1.96 -3.42 5.25
N ILE A 106 1.30 -3.46 6.39
CA ILE A 106 0.17 -4.35 6.68
C ILE A 106 -1.01 -3.56 7.22
N GLU A 107 -2.20 -4.06 6.95
CA GLU A 107 -3.45 -3.46 7.39
C GLU A 107 -4.55 -4.51 7.53
N THR A 108 -5.72 -4.10 7.97
CA THR A 108 -6.89 -4.99 8.09
C THR A 108 -7.92 -4.80 7.00
N ASP A 109 -8.15 -3.56 6.55
CA ASP A 109 -9.31 -3.13 5.76
C ASP A 109 -10.65 -3.44 6.47
N SER A 110 -10.65 -3.41 7.81
CA SER A 110 -11.86 -3.68 8.61
C SER A 110 -13.02 -2.76 8.23
N PRO A 111 -14.24 -3.29 8.15
CA PRO A 111 -14.70 -4.62 8.58
C PRO A 111 -14.60 -5.72 7.51
N PHE A 112 -13.92 -5.47 6.41
CA PHE A 112 -13.73 -6.38 5.28
C PHE A 112 -12.42 -7.17 5.38
N MET A 113 -12.16 -8.04 4.38
CA MET A 113 -10.89 -8.75 4.18
C MET A 113 -10.41 -9.57 5.39
N THR A 114 -11.35 -10.19 6.12
CA THR A 114 -11.07 -11.01 7.31
C THR A 114 -10.08 -12.13 6.96
N PRO A 115 -8.94 -12.25 7.68
CA PRO A 115 -7.94 -13.28 7.43
C PRO A 115 -8.40 -14.68 7.88
N GLU A 116 -7.73 -15.72 7.37
CA GLU A 116 -7.81 -17.04 7.99
C GLU A 116 -7.26 -17.00 9.43
N PRO A 117 -7.84 -17.79 10.36
CA PRO A 117 -8.96 -18.74 10.20
C PRO A 117 -10.36 -18.12 10.40
N TYR A 118 -10.48 -16.81 10.38
CA TYR A 118 -11.72 -16.10 10.71
C TYR A 118 -12.57 -15.71 9.49
N ARG A 119 -12.27 -16.26 8.31
CA ARG A 119 -13.05 -16.02 7.09
C ARG A 119 -14.55 -16.12 7.32
N GLY A 120 -15.31 -15.18 6.68
CA GLY A 120 -16.77 -15.12 6.81
C GLY A 120 -17.27 -14.39 8.06
N ARG A 121 -16.40 -14.01 8.98
CA ARG A 121 -16.72 -13.15 10.13
C ARG A 121 -16.39 -11.69 9.82
N ARG A 122 -16.91 -10.77 10.63
CA ARG A 122 -16.53 -9.36 10.59
C ARG A 122 -15.05 -9.22 10.97
N ASN A 123 -14.29 -8.46 10.17
CA ASN A 123 -12.89 -8.18 10.45
C ASN A 123 -12.75 -7.10 11.53
N GLU A 124 -11.68 -7.20 12.32
CA GLU A 124 -11.34 -6.28 13.42
C GLU A 124 -9.85 -5.93 13.37
N PRO A 125 -9.43 -4.74 13.89
CA PRO A 125 -8.03 -4.32 13.85
C PRO A 125 -7.04 -5.32 14.47
N VAL A 126 -7.45 -6.02 15.53
CA VAL A 126 -6.62 -7.04 16.21
C VAL A 126 -6.22 -8.20 15.30
N LEU A 127 -6.98 -8.44 14.21
CA LEU A 127 -6.71 -9.54 13.28
C LEU A 127 -5.55 -9.25 12.32
N VAL A 128 -4.97 -8.03 12.33
CA VAL A 128 -3.75 -7.71 11.57
C VAL A 128 -2.58 -8.65 11.90
N LYS A 129 -2.55 -9.21 13.11
CA LYS A 129 -1.55 -10.21 13.51
C LYS A 129 -1.49 -11.44 12.60
N TYR A 130 -2.59 -11.84 11.99
CA TYR A 130 -2.62 -12.97 11.04
C TYR A 130 -1.98 -12.62 9.71
N VAL A 131 -2.13 -11.36 9.27
CA VAL A 131 -1.41 -10.82 8.11
C VAL A 131 0.10 -10.81 8.39
N ALA A 132 0.51 -10.32 9.56
CA ALA A 132 1.91 -10.32 9.98
C ALA A 132 2.49 -11.74 10.04
N ASN A 133 1.78 -12.70 10.65
CA ASN A 133 2.20 -14.10 10.71
C ASN A 133 2.39 -14.71 9.32
N ARG A 134 1.50 -14.41 8.37
CA ARG A 134 1.63 -14.90 7.00
C ARG A 134 2.87 -14.34 6.30
N ILE A 135 3.19 -13.07 6.50
CA ILE A 135 4.41 -12.45 5.97
C ILE A 135 5.65 -13.08 6.61
N ALA A 136 5.65 -13.31 7.92
CA ALA A 136 6.72 -14.00 8.63
C ALA A 136 7.02 -15.37 8.00
N GLN A 137 5.99 -16.17 7.74
CA GLN A 137 6.11 -17.47 7.05
C GLN A 137 6.70 -17.34 5.64
N ILE A 138 6.20 -16.41 4.82
CA ILE A 138 6.65 -16.23 3.42
C ILE A 138 8.11 -15.80 3.37
N ARG A 139 8.51 -14.89 4.27
CA ARG A 139 9.86 -14.32 4.34
C ARG A 139 10.86 -15.16 5.14
N ASN A 140 10.39 -16.17 5.87
CA ASN A 140 11.16 -16.87 6.88
C ASN A 140 11.78 -15.88 7.90
N TRP A 141 10.94 -14.98 8.43
CA TRP A 141 11.29 -14.00 9.44
C TRP A 141 10.62 -14.31 10.76
N ASP A 142 11.22 -13.84 11.85
CA ASP A 142 10.54 -13.77 13.14
C ASP A 142 9.41 -12.76 13.09
N ILE A 143 8.36 -13.00 13.85
CA ILE A 143 7.19 -12.10 13.91
C ILE A 143 7.56 -10.70 14.41
N GLU A 144 8.51 -10.61 15.32
CA GLU A 144 9.07 -9.37 15.86
C GLU A 144 9.75 -8.54 14.76
N LYS A 145 10.45 -9.20 13.82
CA LYS A 145 11.02 -8.53 12.65
C LYS A 145 9.93 -7.95 11.77
N VAL A 146 8.86 -8.69 11.49
CA VAL A 146 7.72 -8.18 10.71
C VAL A 146 7.10 -6.98 11.41
N ALA A 147 6.82 -7.08 12.70
CA ALA A 147 6.26 -6.00 13.49
C ALA A 147 7.14 -4.75 13.46
N THR A 148 8.46 -4.93 13.65
CA THR A 148 9.43 -3.82 13.64
C THR A 148 9.49 -3.14 12.27
N VAL A 149 9.63 -3.90 11.18
CA VAL A 149 9.73 -3.38 9.81
C VAL A 149 8.47 -2.62 9.44
N THR A 150 7.29 -3.21 9.63
CA THR A 150 6.03 -2.59 9.21
C THR A 150 5.67 -1.37 10.07
N THR A 151 5.97 -1.41 11.38
CA THR A 151 5.79 -0.25 12.26
C THR A 151 6.71 0.90 11.86
N ASN A 152 8.00 0.64 11.63
CA ASN A 152 8.95 1.68 11.21
C ASN A 152 8.56 2.28 9.85
N ASN A 153 8.09 1.46 8.91
CA ASN A 153 7.61 1.94 7.61
C ASN A 153 6.36 2.81 7.76
N ALA A 154 5.41 2.42 8.63
CA ALA A 154 4.23 3.22 8.91
C ALA A 154 4.60 4.56 9.58
N LYS A 155 5.46 4.53 10.60
CA LYS A 155 5.96 5.73 11.27
C LYS A 155 6.64 6.69 10.27
N ARG A 156 7.51 6.16 9.41
CA ARG A 156 8.19 6.94 8.38
C ARG A 156 7.22 7.56 7.37
N LEU A 157 6.24 6.78 6.89
CA LEU A 157 5.25 7.26 5.92
C LEU A 157 4.36 8.35 6.52
N PHE A 158 3.78 8.09 7.69
CA PHE A 158 2.76 8.94 8.31
C PHE A 158 3.35 9.99 9.27
N LYS A 159 4.67 10.04 9.44
CA LYS A 159 5.36 10.96 10.37
C LYS A 159 4.86 10.81 11.82
N ILE A 160 4.65 9.57 12.25
CA ILE A 160 4.25 9.27 13.63
C ILE A 160 5.52 9.09 14.48
N VAL A 161 5.60 9.83 15.57
CA VAL A 161 6.73 9.77 16.54
C VAL A 161 6.62 8.52 17.42
#